data_dc1108a36131bd19e1fce99b1b208138
#
_entry.id   dc1108a36131bd19e1fce99b1b208138
#
_cell.length_a   1.000
_cell.length_b   1.000
_cell.length_c   1.000
_cell.angle_alpha   90.00
_cell.angle_beta   90.00
_cell.angle_gamma   90.00
#
_symmetry.space_group_name_H-M   'P 1'
#
loop_
_entity.id
_entity.type
_entity.pdbx_description
1 polymer ?
#
loop_
_entity_poly.entity_id
_entity_poly.type
_entity_poly.pdbx_seq_one_letter_code
_entity_poly.pdbx_strand_id
1 'polypeptide(L)'
;MLLEIESLNLSLRESGRALLRGINLSLQEGDSLTVLGMSGSGKSMLCNALLQTLDDAVFHMEGTIRFCGRDLRTLRERDRLALYGGEIVYIPQNPMTAFDPSMRVGRHMVQVLRLHENLRRSEAKQRVLDALAETGLPECARVYASYPHQLSGGMLQRVLFAMALMAGPKLVVADEPTTALDARLRTAVVASLASLKRRGAAVFMTTHDFRSAVQLGGTASVLLEGELAETGEVRALLKHPAHPHTARLAAAVRLEANP
;
A
#
# COMPACT_ATOMS: atom_id res chain seq x y z
N MET A 1 -9.05 -16.88 2.87
CA MET A 1 -7.92 -16.08 2.38
C MET A 1 -8.47 -14.81 1.76
N LEU A 2 -7.88 -13.62 2.05
CA LEU A 2 -8.33 -12.36 1.45
C LEU A 2 -7.63 -12.09 0.11
N LEU A 3 -6.30 -12.20 0.10
CA LEU A 3 -5.46 -12.03 -1.08
C LEU A 3 -4.60 -13.28 -1.30
N GLU A 4 -4.56 -13.78 -2.53
CA GLU A 4 -3.72 -14.89 -2.96
C GLU A 4 -3.05 -14.54 -4.28
N ILE A 5 -1.74 -14.71 -4.32
CA ILE A 5 -0.92 -14.57 -5.53
C ILE A 5 -0.25 -15.91 -5.76
N GLU A 6 -0.48 -16.53 -6.93
CA GLU A 6 0.04 -17.86 -7.25
C GLU A 6 0.81 -17.81 -8.57
N SER A 7 2.07 -18.26 -8.49
CA SER A 7 3.00 -18.40 -9.64
C SER A 7 3.05 -17.15 -10.52
N LEU A 8 3.02 -15.94 -9.89
CA LEU A 8 3.03 -14.70 -10.63
C LEU A 8 4.41 -14.49 -11.28
N ASN A 9 4.40 -14.38 -12.60
CA ASN A 9 5.54 -14.01 -13.43
C ASN A 9 5.21 -12.70 -14.14
N LEU A 10 6.18 -11.80 -14.24
CA LEU A 10 6.06 -10.54 -14.94
C LEU A 10 7.31 -10.29 -15.77
N SER A 11 7.15 -9.99 -17.04
CA SER A 11 8.25 -9.68 -17.95
C SER A 11 7.91 -8.52 -18.87
N LEU A 12 8.93 -7.87 -19.44
CA LEU A 12 8.79 -6.91 -20.52
C LEU A 12 8.56 -7.65 -21.84
N ARG A 13 7.52 -7.30 -22.59
CA ARG A 13 7.22 -7.95 -23.88
C ARG A 13 8.30 -7.77 -24.91
N GLU A 14 8.86 -6.57 -25.03
CA GLU A 14 9.85 -6.24 -26.04
C GLU A 14 11.16 -7.02 -25.87
N SER A 15 11.69 -7.07 -24.63
CA SER A 15 13.00 -7.69 -24.34
C SER A 15 12.93 -9.08 -23.74
N GLY A 16 11.76 -9.56 -23.33
CA GLY A 16 11.60 -10.78 -22.57
C GLY A 16 12.20 -10.72 -21.15
N ARG A 17 12.72 -9.56 -20.73
CA ARG A 17 13.37 -9.40 -19.41
C ARG A 17 12.36 -9.69 -18.30
N ALA A 18 12.64 -10.69 -17.48
CA ALA A 18 11.84 -11.00 -16.31
C ALA A 18 12.03 -9.92 -15.21
N LEU A 19 10.93 -9.48 -14.64
CA LEU A 19 10.85 -8.51 -13.54
C LEU A 19 10.40 -9.16 -12.24
N LEU A 20 9.50 -10.15 -12.32
CA LEU A 20 9.05 -11.00 -11.22
C LEU A 20 9.04 -12.44 -11.69
N ARG A 21 9.40 -13.39 -10.83
CA ARG A 21 9.51 -14.81 -11.14
C ARG A 21 8.89 -15.65 -10.03
N GLY A 22 7.83 -16.39 -10.37
CA GLY A 22 7.22 -17.40 -9.52
C GLY A 22 6.78 -16.89 -8.15
N ILE A 23 6.28 -15.65 -8.07
CA ILE A 23 5.85 -15.04 -6.80
C ILE A 23 4.61 -15.77 -6.27
N ASN A 24 4.72 -16.29 -5.04
CA ASN A 24 3.63 -16.91 -4.31
C ASN A 24 3.48 -16.19 -2.97
N LEU A 25 2.35 -15.52 -2.75
CA LEU A 25 2.05 -14.76 -1.54
C LEU A 25 0.60 -14.95 -1.13
N SER A 26 0.36 -14.91 0.16
CA SER A 26 -0.99 -14.96 0.70
C SER A 26 -1.16 -14.03 1.89
N LEU A 27 -2.34 -13.42 2.01
CA LEU A 27 -2.67 -12.51 3.09
C LEU A 27 -4.08 -12.80 3.59
N GLN A 28 -4.21 -12.97 4.90
CA GLN A 28 -5.50 -13.17 5.55
C GLN A 28 -6.18 -11.85 5.86
N GLU A 29 -7.49 -11.89 6.07
CA GLU A 29 -8.27 -10.73 6.51
C GLU A 29 -7.76 -10.25 7.88
N GLY A 30 -7.62 -8.95 8.06
CA GLY A 30 -7.14 -8.32 9.29
C GLY A 30 -5.66 -8.55 9.61
N ASP A 31 -4.89 -9.18 8.72
CA ASP A 31 -3.45 -9.40 8.91
C ASP A 31 -2.60 -8.43 8.08
N SER A 32 -1.28 -8.56 8.17
CA SER A 32 -0.33 -7.76 7.39
C SER A 32 0.75 -8.62 6.75
N LEU A 33 1.04 -8.29 5.49
CA LEU A 33 2.15 -8.84 4.71
C LEU A 33 3.03 -7.69 4.23
N THR A 34 4.30 -7.72 4.64
CA THR A 34 5.28 -6.75 4.18
C THR A 34 6.26 -7.38 3.19
N VAL A 35 6.38 -6.80 1.99
CA VAL A 35 7.41 -7.17 1.03
C VAL A 35 8.62 -6.27 1.21
N LEU A 36 9.69 -6.85 1.74
CA LEU A 36 10.98 -6.20 1.97
C LEU A 36 11.90 -6.36 0.77
N GLY A 37 12.66 -5.33 0.43
CA GLY A 37 13.68 -5.44 -0.64
C GLY A 37 14.36 -4.11 -0.93
N MET A 38 15.53 -4.17 -1.54
CA MET A 38 16.27 -2.98 -1.99
C MET A 38 15.54 -2.27 -3.15
N SER A 39 15.96 -1.05 -3.48
CA SER A 39 15.50 -0.38 -4.70
C SER A 39 15.80 -1.24 -5.93
N GLY A 40 14.85 -1.34 -6.85
CA GLY A 40 14.98 -2.15 -8.06
C GLY A 40 14.70 -3.66 -7.89
N SER A 41 14.35 -4.15 -6.70
CA SER A 41 14.03 -5.58 -6.49
C SER A 41 12.71 -6.04 -7.12
N GLY A 42 11.82 -5.12 -7.55
CA GLY A 42 10.53 -5.45 -8.16
C GLY A 42 9.30 -5.09 -7.32
N LYS A 43 9.45 -4.46 -6.14
CA LYS A 43 8.35 -4.15 -5.20
C LYS A 43 7.20 -3.36 -5.83
N SER A 44 7.50 -2.25 -6.50
CA SER A 44 6.46 -1.43 -7.16
C SER A 44 5.84 -2.16 -8.36
N MET A 45 6.60 -3.02 -9.04
CA MET A 45 6.04 -3.89 -10.08
C MET A 45 5.04 -4.88 -9.50
N LEU A 46 5.34 -5.44 -8.33
CA LEU A 46 4.43 -6.32 -7.61
C LEU A 46 3.14 -5.59 -7.17
N CYS A 47 3.26 -4.35 -6.63
CA CYS A 47 2.09 -3.52 -6.31
C CYS A 47 1.25 -3.24 -7.57
N ASN A 48 1.87 -2.84 -8.68
CA ASN A 48 1.17 -2.55 -9.92
C ASN A 48 0.52 -3.80 -10.52
N ALA A 49 1.17 -4.96 -10.44
CA ALA A 49 0.60 -6.23 -10.85
C ALA A 49 -0.64 -6.58 -10.00
N LEU A 50 -0.54 -6.44 -8.66
CA LEU A 50 -1.67 -6.65 -7.75
C LEU A 50 -2.84 -5.72 -8.08
N LEU A 51 -2.56 -4.45 -8.33
CA LEU A 51 -3.57 -3.44 -8.66
C LEU A 51 -4.03 -3.49 -10.12
N GLN A 52 -3.47 -4.38 -10.96
CA GLN A 52 -3.81 -4.48 -12.38
C GLN A 52 -3.69 -3.14 -13.12
N THR A 53 -2.64 -2.37 -12.81
CA THR A 53 -2.37 -1.04 -13.40
C THR A 53 -1.26 -1.10 -14.47
N LEU A 54 -0.71 -2.27 -14.72
CA LEU A 54 0.30 -2.49 -15.76
C LEU A 54 -0.35 -2.47 -17.15
N ASP A 55 0.35 -1.84 -18.11
CA ASP A 55 -0.08 -1.83 -19.52
C ASP A 55 0.24 -3.19 -20.16
N ASP A 56 -0.79 -3.90 -20.61
CA ASP A 56 -0.67 -5.20 -21.29
C ASP A 56 0.10 -5.10 -22.61
N ALA A 57 0.23 -3.91 -23.22
CA ALA A 57 1.06 -3.70 -24.40
C ALA A 57 2.57 -3.75 -24.07
N VAL A 58 2.95 -3.36 -22.85
CA VAL A 58 4.34 -3.29 -22.39
C VAL A 58 4.75 -4.53 -21.61
N PHE A 59 3.83 -5.04 -20.78
CA PHE A 59 4.12 -6.13 -19.85
C PHE A 59 3.41 -7.42 -20.25
N HIS A 60 4.07 -8.53 -19.99
CA HIS A 60 3.49 -9.87 -20.06
C HIS A 60 3.42 -10.43 -18.64
N MET A 61 2.22 -10.78 -18.19
CA MET A 61 1.96 -11.27 -16.83
C MET A 61 1.29 -12.64 -16.89
N GLU A 62 1.82 -13.61 -16.14
CA GLU A 62 1.28 -14.96 -15.94
C GLU A 62 1.02 -15.22 -14.47
N GLY A 63 0.28 -16.28 -14.15
CA GLY A 63 -0.13 -16.63 -12.80
C GLY A 63 -1.51 -16.06 -12.44
N THR A 64 -1.92 -16.15 -11.19
CA THR A 64 -3.23 -15.69 -10.72
C THR A 64 -3.09 -14.72 -9.54
N ILE A 65 -3.99 -13.75 -9.47
CA ILE A 65 -4.10 -12.81 -8.34
C ILE A 65 -5.56 -12.79 -7.92
N ARG A 66 -5.88 -13.43 -6.78
CA ARG A 66 -7.24 -13.51 -6.25
C ARG A 66 -7.45 -12.59 -5.07
N PHE A 67 -8.52 -11.81 -5.13
CA PHE A 67 -9.02 -11.02 -4.02
C PHE A 67 -10.43 -11.49 -3.64
N CYS A 68 -10.63 -11.90 -2.39
CA CYS A 68 -11.87 -12.52 -1.92
C CYS A 68 -12.31 -13.67 -2.84
N GLY A 69 -11.38 -14.53 -3.27
CA GLY A 69 -11.62 -15.67 -4.16
C GLY A 69 -11.86 -15.33 -5.63
N ARG A 70 -11.94 -14.04 -6.01
CA ARG A 70 -12.12 -13.58 -7.39
C ARG A 70 -10.77 -13.27 -8.03
N ASP A 71 -10.48 -13.84 -9.20
CA ASP A 71 -9.25 -13.51 -9.94
C ASP A 71 -9.38 -12.12 -10.57
N LEU A 72 -8.55 -11.17 -10.09
CA LEU A 72 -8.56 -9.77 -10.53
C LEU A 72 -8.23 -9.61 -12.02
N ARG A 73 -7.47 -10.53 -12.60
CA ARG A 73 -7.07 -10.50 -14.00
C ARG A 73 -8.21 -10.82 -14.97
N THR A 74 -9.18 -11.61 -14.52
CA THR A 74 -10.32 -12.03 -15.33
C THR A 74 -11.55 -11.15 -15.13
N LEU A 75 -11.52 -10.23 -14.17
CA LEU A 75 -12.60 -9.28 -13.96
C LEU A 75 -12.69 -8.30 -15.13
N ARG A 76 -13.93 -7.99 -15.53
CA ARG A 76 -14.17 -6.86 -16.43
C ARG A 76 -13.70 -5.57 -15.77
N GLU A 77 -13.18 -4.64 -16.54
CA GLU A 77 -12.65 -3.37 -16.05
C GLU A 77 -13.63 -2.65 -15.11
N ARG A 78 -14.90 -2.58 -15.47
CA ARG A 78 -15.94 -1.96 -14.62
C ARG A 78 -16.02 -2.62 -13.24
N ASP A 79 -15.98 -3.96 -13.19
CA ASP A 79 -16.12 -4.72 -11.94
C ASP A 79 -14.86 -4.57 -11.07
N ARG A 80 -13.70 -4.45 -11.71
CA ARG A 80 -12.41 -4.19 -11.07
C ARG A 80 -12.33 -2.76 -10.53
N LEU A 81 -12.72 -1.76 -11.32
CA LEU A 81 -12.74 -0.35 -10.88
C LEU A 81 -13.69 -0.13 -9.68
N ALA A 82 -14.78 -0.90 -9.58
CA ALA A 82 -15.68 -0.83 -8.44
C ALA A 82 -15.05 -1.29 -7.12
N LEU A 83 -13.95 -2.04 -7.15
CA LEU A 83 -13.22 -2.45 -5.94
C LEU A 83 -12.34 -1.32 -5.39
N TYR A 84 -11.79 -0.47 -6.26
CA TYR A 84 -10.84 0.55 -5.86
C TYR A 84 -11.50 1.76 -5.22
N GLY A 85 -10.90 2.25 -4.13
CA GLY A 85 -11.42 3.33 -3.30
C GLY A 85 -12.52 2.90 -2.32
N GLY A 86 -13.02 1.66 -2.42
CA GLY A 86 -13.93 1.03 -1.49
C GLY A 86 -13.29 -0.18 -0.82
N GLU A 87 -13.32 -1.35 -1.47
CA GLU A 87 -12.77 -2.59 -0.90
C GLU A 87 -11.23 -2.64 -0.92
N ILE A 88 -10.58 -2.03 -1.92
CA ILE A 88 -9.12 -1.94 -2.06
C ILE A 88 -8.73 -0.47 -2.08
N VAL A 89 -7.86 -0.04 -1.18
CA VAL A 89 -7.28 1.30 -1.15
C VAL A 89 -5.79 1.23 -1.41
N TYR A 90 -5.31 2.09 -2.31
CA TYR A 90 -3.89 2.22 -2.62
C TYR A 90 -3.29 3.48 -2.00
N ILE A 91 -2.17 3.32 -1.32
CA ILE A 91 -1.34 4.41 -0.77
C ILE A 91 -0.02 4.42 -1.53
N PRO A 92 0.17 5.35 -2.48
CA PRO A 92 1.39 5.42 -3.29
C PRO A 92 2.58 5.97 -2.50
N GLN A 93 3.79 5.70 -3.01
CA GLN A 93 5.03 6.25 -2.50
C GLN A 93 5.05 7.79 -2.49
N ASN A 94 4.55 8.41 -3.55
CA ASN A 94 4.39 9.86 -3.64
C ASN A 94 2.91 10.24 -3.46
N PRO A 95 2.54 10.86 -2.33
CA PRO A 95 1.15 11.25 -2.07
C PRO A 95 0.53 12.18 -3.13
N MET A 96 1.36 13.01 -3.79
CA MET A 96 0.87 13.94 -4.83
C MET A 96 0.24 13.24 -6.02
N THR A 97 0.71 12.04 -6.36
CA THR A 97 0.20 11.29 -7.54
C THR A 97 -1.23 10.75 -7.36
N ALA A 98 -1.73 10.75 -6.14
CA ALA A 98 -3.09 10.29 -5.85
C ALA A 98 -4.17 11.37 -6.03
N PHE A 99 -3.78 12.62 -6.31
CA PHE A 99 -4.70 13.75 -6.39
C PHE A 99 -4.71 14.40 -7.76
N ASP A 100 -5.88 14.79 -8.22
CA ASP A 100 -6.03 15.72 -9.34
C ASP A 100 -5.54 17.10 -8.88
N PRO A 101 -4.47 17.66 -9.48
CA PRO A 101 -3.90 18.94 -9.07
C PRO A 101 -4.86 20.13 -9.30
N SER A 102 -5.85 19.99 -10.17
CA SER A 102 -6.86 21.01 -10.49
C SER A 102 -8.06 20.99 -9.54
N MET A 103 -8.14 19.98 -8.67
CA MET A 103 -9.28 19.77 -7.76
C MET A 103 -8.90 20.03 -6.31
N ARG A 104 -9.80 20.67 -5.55
CA ARG A 104 -9.61 20.82 -4.10
C ARG A 104 -9.70 19.47 -3.42
N VAL A 105 -8.82 19.24 -2.43
CA VAL A 105 -8.71 17.98 -1.69
C VAL A 105 -10.05 17.49 -1.14
N GLY A 106 -10.80 18.36 -0.46
CA GLY A 106 -12.10 17.99 0.10
C GLY A 106 -13.15 17.62 -0.96
N ARG A 107 -13.10 18.26 -2.15
CA ARG A 107 -13.98 17.89 -3.27
C ARG A 107 -13.63 16.51 -3.81
N HIS A 108 -12.34 16.21 -3.95
CA HIS A 108 -11.85 14.92 -4.39
C HIS A 108 -12.31 13.81 -3.41
N MET A 109 -12.09 14.00 -2.11
CA MET A 109 -12.50 13.05 -1.07
C MET A 109 -14.03 12.80 -1.10
N VAL A 110 -14.84 13.87 -1.20
CA VAL A 110 -16.32 13.75 -1.33
C VAL A 110 -16.70 12.97 -2.58
N GLN A 111 -16.01 13.19 -3.70
CA GLN A 111 -16.31 12.49 -4.95
C GLN A 111 -16.00 10.99 -4.82
N VAL A 112 -14.84 10.63 -4.28
CA VAL A 112 -14.47 9.22 -4.06
C VAL A 112 -15.49 8.55 -3.11
N LEU A 113 -15.83 9.19 -2.00
CA LEU A 113 -16.80 8.61 -1.06
C LEU A 113 -18.16 8.36 -1.72
N ARG A 114 -18.65 9.30 -2.54
CA ARG A 114 -19.95 9.18 -3.23
C ARG A 114 -19.97 8.20 -4.40
N LEU A 115 -18.82 7.73 -4.88
CA LEU A 115 -18.76 6.63 -5.84
C LEU A 115 -19.19 5.29 -5.20
N HIS A 116 -18.95 5.13 -3.89
CA HIS A 116 -19.23 3.90 -3.16
C HIS A 116 -20.44 3.98 -2.25
N GLU A 117 -20.87 5.19 -1.86
CA GLU A 117 -21.98 5.42 -0.94
C GLU A 117 -22.97 6.46 -1.49
N ASN A 118 -24.24 6.16 -1.36
CA ASN A 118 -25.30 7.09 -1.76
C ASN A 118 -25.56 8.14 -0.66
N LEU A 119 -24.65 9.09 -0.50
CA LEU A 119 -24.72 10.14 0.52
C LEU A 119 -25.13 11.50 -0.07
N ARG A 120 -25.87 12.28 0.71
CA ARG A 120 -26.08 13.70 0.43
C ARG A 120 -24.74 14.44 0.53
N ARG A 121 -24.59 15.52 -0.25
CA ARG A 121 -23.33 16.27 -0.30
C ARG A 121 -22.90 16.84 1.07
N SER A 122 -23.86 17.25 1.90
CA SER A 122 -23.60 17.75 3.27
C SER A 122 -23.07 16.66 4.18
N GLU A 123 -23.67 15.47 4.14
CA GLU A 123 -23.25 14.30 4.91
C GLU A 123 -21.85 13.83 4.50
N ALA A 124 -21.60 13.72 3.19
CA ALA A 124 -20.27 13.38 2.67
C ALA A 124 -19.21 14.40 3.09
N LYS A 125 -19.53 15.72 3.06
CA LYS A 125 -18.63 16.76 3.54
C LYS A 125 -18.30 16.61 5.03
N GLN A 126 -19.29 16.31 5.88
CA GLN A 126 -19.08 16.14 7.30
C GLN A 126 -18.17 14.92 7.57
N ARG A 127 -18.45 13.78 6.94
CA ARG A 127 -17.60 12.58 7.05
C ARG A 127 -16.16 12.83 6.62
N VAL A 128 -15.95 13.62 5.57
CA VAL A 128 -14.59 14.00 5.14
C VAL A 128 -13.89 14.84 6.22
N LEU A 129 -14.58 15.82 6.82
CA LEU A 129 -14.01 16.65 7.87
C LEU A 129 -13.67 15.84 9.13
N ASP A 130 -14.54 14.90 9.51
CA ASP A 130 -14.33 14.00 10.64
C ASP A 130 -13.13 13.08 10.39
N ALA A 131 -13.01 12.50 9.18
CA ALA A 131 -11.87 11.67 8.81
C ALA A 131 -10.54 12.44 8.78
N LEU A 132 -10.53 13.69 8.31
CA LEU A 132 -9.37 14.57 8.38
C LEU A 132 -8.94 14.85 9.81
N ALA A 133 -9.91 15.12 10.70
CA ALA A 133 -9.65 15.36 12.13
C ALA A 133 -9.03 14.12 12.81
N GLU A 134 -9.51 12.94 12.46
CA GLU A 134 -9.01 11.67 13.00
C GLU A 134 -7.53 11.42 12.69
N THR A 135 -7.02 11.92 11.57
CA THR A 135 -5.59 11.82 11.20
C THR A 135 -4.71 12.88 11.88
N GLY A 136 -5.25 13.67 12.79
CA GLY A 136 -4.51 14.71 13.49
C GLY A 136 -4.08 15.89 12.61
N LEU A 137 -4.79 16.13 11.50
CA LEU A 137 -4.57 17.31 10.67
C LEU A 137 -5.11 18.55 11.38
N PRO A 138 -4.29 19.60 11.54
CA PRO A 138 -4.79 20.88 12.04
C PRO A 138 -5.65 21.54 10.95
N GLU A 139 -6.59 22.41 11.38
CA GLU A 139 -7.38 23.24 10.47
C GLU A 139 -8.07 22.45 9.32
N CYS A 140 -8.80 21.37 9.64
CA CYS A 140 -9.42 20.47 8.67
C CYS A 140 -10.24 21.21 7.59
N ALA A 141 -10.92 22.32 7.96
CA ALA A 141 -11.69 23.14 7.01
C ALA A 141 -10.77 23.80 5.96
N ARG A 142 -9.58 24.24 6.35
CA ARG A 142 -8.57 24.79 5.44
C ARG A 142 -8.03 23.71 4.53
N VAL A 143 -7.65 22.54 5.08
CA VAL A 143 -7.18 21.39 4.31
C VAL A 143 -8.22 20.96 3.28
N TYR A 144 -9.49 20.87 3.69
CA TYR A 144 -10.62 20.57 2.81
C TYR A 144 -10.72 21.55 1.62
N ALA A 145 -10.49 22.85 1.87
CA ALA A 145 -10.60 23.91 0.86
C ALA A 145 -9.33 24.07 0.00
N SER A 146 -8.21 23.48 0.39
CA SER A 146 -6.91 23.59 -0.28
C SER A 146 -6.81 22.73 -1.53
N TYR A 147 -5.96 23.13 -2.48
CA TYR A 147 -5.49 22.29 -3.56
C TYR A 147 -4.29 21.45 -3.11
N PRO A 148 -4.00 20.29 -3.76
CA PRO A 148 -2.89 19.44 -3.37
C PRO A 148 -1.55 20.15 -3.25
N HIS A 149 -1.20 21.00 -4.21
CA HIS A 149 0.05 21.78 -4.24
C HIS A 149 0.19 22.81 -3.11
N GLN A 150 -0.89 23.14 -2.38
CA GLN A 150 -0.89 24.05 -1.24
C GLN A 150 -0.61 23.33 0.10
N LEU A 151 -0.52 22.01 0.09
CA LEU A 151 -0.29 21.17 1.26
C LEU A 151 1.11 20.57 1.23
N SER A 152 1.71 20.37 2.40
CA SER A 152 2.97 19.64 2.49
C SER A 152 2.76 18.14 2.18
N GLY A 153 3.83 17.43 1.79
CA GLY A 153 3.77 16.00 1.54
C GLY A 153 3.22 15.20 2.72
N GLY A 154 3.62 15.55 3.94
CA GLY A 154 3.10 14.92 5.16
C GLY A 154 1.62 15.22 5.43
N MET A 155 1.12 16.39 5.04
CA MET A 155 -0.32 16.69 5.11
C MET A 155 -1.10 15.87 4.08
N LEU A 156 -0.62 15.79 2.83
CA LEU A 156 -1.25 14.97 1.78
C LEU A 156 -1.26 13.49 2.15
N GLN A 157 -0.19 13.00 2.78
CA GLN A 157 -0.14 11.63 3.25
C GLN A 157 -1.19 11.36 4.33
N ARG A 158 -1.39 12.27 5.29
CA ARG A 158 -2.50 12.18 6.27
C ARG A 158 -3.87 12.24 5.60
N VAL A 159 -4.03 13.04 4.54
CA VAL A 159 -5.26 13.05 3.73
C VAL A 159 -5.51 11.69 3.09
N LEU A 160 -4.49 11.02 2.53
CA LEU A 160 -4.64 9.66 2.01
C LEU A 160 -5.07 8.65 3.09
N PHE A 161 -4.50 8.75 4.30
CA PHE A 161 -4.96 7.93 5.42
C PHE A 161 -6.40 8.26 5.85
N ALA A 162 -6.79 9.54 5.82
CA ALA A 162 -8.18 9.92 6.06
C ALA A 162 -9.13 9.31 5.00
N MET A 163 -8.73 9.28 3.72
CA MET A 163 -9.48 8.60 2.67
C MET A 163 -9.60 7.09 2.93
N ALA A 164 -8.51 6.45 3.33
CA ALA A 164 -8.50 5.02 3.68
C ALA A 164 -9.40 4.73 4.89
N LEU A 165 -9.33 5.54 5.95
CA LEU A 165 -10.18 5.40 7.14
C LEU A 165 -11.66 5.56 6.79
N MET A 166 -11.98 6.53 5.93
CA MET A 166 -13.35 6.82 5.48
C MET A 166 -13.93 5.69 4.62
N ALA A 167 -13.10 5.09 3.76
CA ALA A 167 -13.50 3.99 2.88
C ALA A 167 -13.75 2.67 3.63
N GLY A 168 -13.04 2.43 4.76
CA GLY A 168 -13.13 1.17 5.51
C GLY A 168 -12.77 -0.06 4.67
N PRO A 169 -11.60 -0.09 3.99
CA PRO A 169 -11.28 -1.10 3.01
C PRO A 169 -11.05 -2.48 3.64
N LYS A 170 -11.24 -3.53 2.86
CA LYS A 170 -10.77 -4.88 3.21
C LYS A 170 -9.26 -5.03 3.03
N LEU A 171 -8.69 -4.36 2.01
CA LEU A 171 -7.27 -4.41 1.68
C LEU A 171 -6.70 -3.00 1.49
N VAL A 172 -5.62 -2.71 2.19
CA VAL A 172 -4.77 -1.55 1.94
C VAL A 172 -3.49 -2.02 1.27
N VAL A 173 -3.18 -1.48 0.09
CA VAL A 173 -1.91 -1.68 -0.62
C VAL A 173 -1.09 -0.41 -0.45
N ALA A 174 0.03 -0.49 0.27
CA ALA A 174 0.91 0.64 0.55
C ALA A 174 2.29 0.43 -0.10
N ASP A 175 2.59 1.19 -1.14
CA ASP A 175 3.87 1.10 -1.85
C ASP A 175 4.86 2.11 -1.28
N GLU A 176 5.86 1.61 -0.57
CA GLU A 176 6.92 2.38 0.08
C GLU A 176 6.42 3.65 0.83
N PRO A 177 5.40 3.55 1.70
CA PRO A 177 4.71 4.70 2.28
C PRO A 177 5.57 5.51 3.25
N THR A 178 6.77 5.03 3.59
CA THR A 178 7.69 5.65 4.55
C THR A 178 8.96 6.21 3.89
N THR A 179 9.10 6.10 2.58
CA THR A 179 10.28 6.58 1.85
C THR A 179 10.41 8.10 1.93
N ALA A 180 11.63 8.58 2.10
CA ALA A 180 12.00 10.00 2.25
C ALA A 180 11.38 10.72 3.47
N LEU A 181 10.85 9.98 4.45
CA LEU A 181 10.34 10.54 5.70
C LEU A 181 11.37 10.47 6.81
N ASP A 182 11.35 11.49 7.69
CA ASP A 182 12.08 11.42 8.95
C ASP A 182 11.52 10.32 9.88
N ALA A 183 12.26 9.97 10.93
CA ALA A 183 11.90 8.89 11.84
C ALA A 183 10.54 9.09 12.53
N ARG A 184 10.18 10.34 12.87
CA ARG A 184 8.91 10.67 13.54
C ARG A 184 7.72 10.50 12.60
N LEU A 185 7.83 11.01 11.37
CA LEU A 185 6.78 10.87 10.35
C LEU A 185 6.62 9.42 9.92
N ARG A 186 7.73 8.67 9.76
CA ARG A 186 7.71 7.24 9.47
C ARG A 186 6.92 6.46 10.51
N THR A 187 7.21 6.66 11.80
CA THR A 187 6.46 6.03 12.91
C THR A 187 4.97 6.35 12.84
N ALA A 188 4.60 7.61 12.55
CA ALA A 188 3.21 8.02 12.44
C ALA A 188 2.48 7.33 11.26
N VAL A 189 3.15 7.17 10.12
CA VAL A 189 2.63 6.46 8.94
C VAL A 189 2.35 4.99 9.26
N VAL A 190 3.32 4.30 9.85
CA VAL A 190 3.13 2.88 10.22
C VAL A 190 2.04 2.72 11.29
N ALA A 191 1.94 3.66 12.25
CA ALA A 191 0.86 3.68 13.22
C ALA A 191 -0.53 3.85 12.57
N SER A 192 -0.62 4.64 11.50
CA SER A 192 -1.86 4.80 10.72
C SER A 192 -2.24 3.50 9.98
N LEU A 193 -1.27 2.80 9.37
CA LEU A 193 -1.49 1.48 8.78
C LEU A 193 -1.94 0.45 9.84
N ALA A 194 -1.27 0.44 11.00
CA ALA A 194 -1.66 -0.41 12.12
C ALA A 194 -3.07 -0.07 12.66
N SER A 195 -3.51 1.20 12.58
CA SER A 195 -4.88 1.59 12.91
C SER A 195 -5.90 1.01 11.95
N LEU A 196 -5.64 1.07 10.62
CA LEU A 196 -6.49 0.44 9.60
C LEU A 196 -6.56 -1.08 9.82
N LYS A 197 -5.44 -1.73 10.12
CA LYS A 197 -5.38 -3.16 10.48
C LYS A 197 -6.26 -3.49 11.69
N ARG A 198 -6.18 -2.71 12.78
CA ARG A 198 -7.04 -2.90 13.98
C ARG A 198 -8.54 -2.75 13.68
N ARG A 199 -8.90 -2.03 12.60
CA ARG A 199 -10.28 -1.89 12.12
C ARG A 199 -10.71 -3.03 11.18
N GLY A 200 -9.88 -4.05 11.00
CA GLY A 200 -10.17 -5.22 10.20
C GLY A 200 -9.60 -5.21 8.78
N ALA A 201 -8.97 -4.13 8.33
CA ALA A 201 -8.32 -4.11 7.03
C ALA A 201 -7.08 -5.03 7.02
N ALA A 202 -6.88 -5.79 5.97
CA ALA A 202 -5.59 -6.41 5.70
C ALA A 202 -4.64 -5.38 5.09
N VAL A 203 -3.35 -5.45 5.42
CA VAL A 203 -2.34 -4.51 4.94
C VAL A 203 -1.27 -5.24 4.15
N PHE A 204 -1.18 -4.93 2.86
CA PHE A 204 -0.05 -5.30 2.00
C PHE A 204 0.86 -4.08 1.88
N MET A 205 2.08 -4.17 2.41
CA MET A 205 3.03 -3.06 2.40
C MET A 205 4.32 -3.46 1.70
N THR A 206 4.85 -2.59 0.85
CA THR A 206 6.23 -2.71 0.36
C THR A 206 7.12 -1.71 1.08
N THR A 207 8.34 -2.08 1.41
CA THR A 207 9.34 -1.17 2.00
C THR A 207 10.75 -1.74 1.89
N HIS A 208 11.75 -0.88 1.98
CA HIS A 208 13.14 -1.29 2.22
C HIS A 208 13.53 -1.18 3.71
N ASP A 209 12.64 -0.61 4.55
CA ASP A 209 12.88 -0.40 5.98
C ASP A 209 12.30 -1.53 6.84
N PHE A 210 13.18 -2.37 7.36
CA PHE A 210 12.82 -3.48 8.23
C PHE A 210 12.15 -3.02 9.54
N ARG A 211 12.45 -1.81 10.04
CA ARG A 211 11.84 -1.26 11.26
C ARG A 211 10.36 -1.01 11.07
N SER A 212 9.99 -0.45 9.93
CA SER A 212 8.58 -0.26 9.54
C SER A 212 7.84 -1.60 9.47
N ALA A 213 8.47 -2.64 8.93
CA ALA A 213 7.90 -3.99 8.90
C ALA A 213 7.71 -4.56 10.31
N VAL A 214 8.70 -4.46 11.19
CA VAL A 214 8.62 -4.92 12.60
C VAL A 214 7.55 -4.17 13.38
N GLN A 215 7.41 -2.87 13.16
CA GLN A 215 6.40 -2.04 13.83
C GLN A 215 4.98 -2.42 13.37
N LEU A 216 4.77 -2.74 12.10
CA LEU A 216 3.48 -3.19 11.57
C LEU A 216 3.16 -4.62 12.02
N GLY A 217 4.20 -5.47 12.16
CA GLY A 217 4.07 -6.89 12.52
C GLY A 217 3.56 -7.76 11.37
N GLY A 218 3.16 -8.98 11.68
CA GLY A 218 2.64 -9.96 10.72
C GLY A 218 3.74 -10.70 9.95
N THR A 219 3.44 -11.10 8.73
CA THR A 219 4.36 -11.82 7.84
C THR A 219 5.19 -10.84 7.01
N ALA A 220 6.43 -11.19 6.74
CA ALA A 220 7.26 -10.50 5.76
C ALA A 220 7.82 -11.47 4.73
N SER A 221 7.99 -10.99 3.50
CA SER A 221 8.66 -11.69 2.40
C SER A 221 9.78 -10.81 1.85
N VAL A 222 10.97 -11.36 1.73
CA VAL A 222 12.13 -10.62 1.20
C VAL A 222 12.22 -10.85 -0.30
N LEU A 223 12.07 -9.78 -1.07
CA LEU A 223 12.15 -9.78 -2.53
C LEU A 223 13.56 -9.39 -2.99
N LEU A 224 14.20 -10.27 -3.74
CA LEU A 224 15.52 -10.09 -4.32
C LEU A 224 15.46 -10.39 -5.82
N GLU A 225 15.83 -9.43 -6.66
CA GLU A 225 15.90 -9.59 -8.12
C GLU A 225 14.66 -10.24 -8.77
N GLY A 226 13.48 -9.90 -8.25
CA GLY A 226 12.21 -10.40 -8.75
C GLY A 226 11.76 -11.76 -8.20
N GLU A 227 12.50 -12.35 -7.23
CA GLU A 227 12.16 -13.61 -6.59
C GLU A 227 12.01 -13.44 -5.06
N LEU A 228 11.20 -14.29 -4.43
CA LEU A 228 11.10 -14.33 -2.96
C LEU A 228 12.25 -15.16 -2.40
N ALA A 229 13.19 -14.49 -1.74
CA ALA A 229 14.34 -15.12 -1.12
C ALA A 229 14.01 -15.81 0.22
N GLU A 230 13.10 -15.21 0.99
CA GLU A 230 12.70 -15.73 2.30
C GLU A 230 11.35 -15.18 2.72
N THR A 231 10.51 -15.99 3.37
CA THR A 231 9.19 -15.58 3.89
C THR A 231 9.01 -16.15 5.29
N GLY A 232 8.47 -15.35 6.21
CA GLY A 232 8.22 -15.77 7.58
C GLY A 232 7.61 -14.67 8.44
N GLU A 233 7.42 -14.95 9.72
CA GLU A 233 7.04 -13.91 10.70
C GLU A 233 8.17 -12.86 10.76
N VAL A 234 7.79 -11.57 10.70
CA VAL A 234 8.76 -10.47 10.52
C VAL A 234 9.83 -10.40 11.61
N ARG A 235 9.47 -10.69 12.87
CA ARG A 235 10.44 -10.69 13.98
C ARG A 235 11.36 -11.90 13.95
N ALA A 236 10.86 -13.03 13.45
CA ALA A 236 11.68 -14.23 13.26
C ALA A 236 12.73 -14.00 12.16
N LEU A 237 12.33 -13.41 11.03
CA LEU A 237 13.25 -13.01 9.96
C LEU A 237 14.32 -12.02 10.44
N LEU A 238 13.96 -11.08 11.34
CA LEU A 238 14.93 -10.16 11.93
C LEU A 238 15.93 -10.87 12.85
N LYS A 239 15.46 -11.83 13.66
CA LYS A 239 16.31 -12.51 14.67
C LYS A 239 17.13 -13.64 14.08
N HIS A 240 16.55 -14.43 13.20
CA HIS A 240 17.09 -15.70 12.68
C HIS A 240 16.90 -15.78 11.15
N PRO A 241 17.52 -14.84 10.38
CA PRO A 241 17.43 -14.87 8.92
C PRO A 241 18.17 -16.12 8.39
N ALA A 242 17.50 -16.88 7.52
CA ALA A 242 18.10 -18.04 6.87
C ALA A 242 18.82 -17.65 5.57
N HIS A 243 18.29 -16.67 4.83
CA HIS A 243 18.90 -16.23 3.58
C HIS A 243 19.96 -15.14 3.80
N PRO A 244 21.14 -15.19 3.14
CA PRO A 244 22.22 -14.20 3.32
C PRO A 244 21.78 -12.74 3.03
N HIS A 245 20.86 -12.54 2.09
CA HIS A 245 20.34 -11.21 1.80
C HIS A 245 19.45 -10.67 2.93
N THR A 246 18.58 -11.51 3.51
CA THR A 246 17.78 -11.17 4.70
C THR A 246 18.70 -10.84 5.88
N ALA A 247 19.77 -11.60 6.07
CA ALA A 247 20.76 -11.33 7.12
C ALA A 247 21.41 -9.96 6.99
N ARG A 248 21.76 -9.54 5.77
CA ARG A 248 22.30 -8.19 5.49
C ARG A 248 21.28 -7.09 5.81
N LEU A 249 20.03 -7.25 5.41
CA LEU A 249 18.95 -6.30 5.72
C LEU A 249 18.69 -6.20 7.23
N ALA A 250 18.67 -7.34 7.93
CA ALA A 250 18.48 -7.39 9.37
C ALA A 250 19.67 -6.77 10.15
N ALA A 251 20.90 -6.96 9.68
CA ALA A 251 22.10 -6.39 10.30
C ALA A 251 22.09 -4.85 10.23
N ALA A 252 21.67 -4.27 9.13
CA ALA A 252 21.57 -2.81 8.98
C ALA A 252 20.68 -2.19 10.07
N VAL A 253 19.56 -2.82 10.39
CA VAL A 253 18.65 -2.37 11.47
C VAL A 253 19.27 -2.48 12.86
N ARG A 254 20.02 -3.56 13.12
CA ARG A 254 20.65 -3.81 14.43
C ARG A 254 21.78 -2.80 14.71
N LEU A 255 22.59 -2.46 13.70
CA LEU A 255 23.68 -1.49 13.83
C LEU A 255 23.19 -0.09 14.19
N GLU A 256 22.06 0.34 13.63
CA GLU A 256 21.48 1.64 13.94
C GLU A 256 20.70 1.69 15.28
N ALA A 257 20.40 0.54 15.88
CA ALA A 257 19.74 0.43 17.18
C ALA A 257 20.73 0.48 18.38
N ASN A 258 22.04 0.36 18.10
CA ASN A 258 23.12 0.43 19.08
C ASN A 258 24.11 1.51 18.62
N PRO A 259 23.87 2.81 18.90
CA PRO A 259 24.80 3.90 18.58
C PRO A 259 26.05 3.86 19.45
#